data_b617946a3cda161adcbb5fbfb15ec456
#
_entry.id   b617946a3cda161adcbb5fbfb15ec456
#
_cell.length_a   1.000
_cell.length_b   1.000
_cell.length_c   1.000
_cell.angle_alpha   90.00
_cell.angle_beta   90.00
_cell.angle_gamma   90.00
#
_symmetry.space_group_name_H-M   'P 1'
#
loop_
_entity.id
_entity.type
_entity.pdbx_description
1 polymer ?
#
loop_
_entity_poly.entity_id
_entity_poly.type
_entity_poly.pdbx_seq_one_letter_code
_entity_poly.pdbx_strand_id
1 'polypeptide(L)'
;RQQLEINPDHEWAWNNLGVALDKQGNSDGAIDAYRQQIKVKPDHEGAWNNLGSALGKQGDPDGAIDAFRQQIKVNPDHEVAWNNLGIVLYDQCDPDSAIKAFRQQIKVNPNHEEARYNLGTVLGKQGDLDGAIEAYRQQLEINPDHEWAWNNLGAALGTQSNLDEAINAFRQQIKVNPNHEEAWYNLGGSLGKQGNLDGAIEAFRKLLEINPDHESAWNNLGAVLGKQGNLDEAINALRQQIKVNPNHEEAWYNLGGALGKQGNLDGAINAYRQGMQH
;
A
#
# COMPACT_ATOMS: atom_id res chain seq x y z
N ARG A 1 -37.75 15.79 -1.96
CA ARG A 1 -38.38 16.59 -0.88
C ARG A 1 -39.92 16.57 -0.95
N GLN A 2 -40.54 16.90 -2.08
CA GLN A 2 -41.99 16.87 -2.22
C GLN A 2 -42.68 15.57 -1.79
N GLN A 3 -42.08 14.40 -2.11
CA GLN A 3 -42.63 13.09 -1.73
C GLN A 3 -42.57 12.86 -0.21
N LEU A 4 -41.58 13.43 0.51
CA LEU A 4 -41.44 13.34 1.95
C LEU A 4 -42.37 14.31 2.70
N GLU A 5 -42.79 15.41 2.07
CA GLU A 5 -43.84 16.29 2.59
C GLU A 5 -45.21 15.60 2.56
N ILE A 6 -45.45 14.69 1.58
CA ILE A 6 -46.68 13.93 1.44
C ILE A 6 -46.66 12.68 2.32
N ASN A 7 -45.50 11.97 2.39
CA ASN A 7 -45.33 10.74 3.17
C ASN A 7 -43.96 10.69 3.83
N PRO A 8 -43.83 11.21 5.08
CA PRO A 8 -42.56 11.22 5.81
C PRO A 8 -42.06 9.82 6.20
N ASP A 9 -42.93 8.80 6.17
CA ASP A 9 -42.56 7.40 6.47
C ASP A 9 -42.10 6.62 5.26
N HIS A 10 -41.83 7.32 4.14
CA HIS A 10 -41.37 6.68 2.92
C HIS A 10 -39.83 6.41 2.95
N GLU A 11 -39.42 5.24 3.41
CA GLU A 11 -38.02 4.87 3.62
C GLU A 11 -37.12 5.10 2.38
N TRP A 12 -37.59 4.71 1.20
CA TRP A 12 -36.84 4.86 -0.06
C TRP A 12 -36.66 6.33 -0.48
N ALA A 13 -37.58 7.20 -0.11
CA ALA A 13 -37.44 8.62 -0.39
C ALA A 13 -36.32 9.24 0.47
N TRP A 14 -36.19 8.83 1.73
CA TRP A 14 -35.07 9.22 2.59
C TRP A 14 -33.73 8.68 2.09
N ASN A 15 -33.69 7.39 1.68
CA ASN A 15 -32.48 6.82 1.08
C ASN A 15 -32.05 7.61 -0.16
N ASN A 16 -32.97 7.83 -1.11
CA ASN A 16 -32.64 8.51 -2.36
C ASN A 16 -32.25 9.98 -2.15
N LEU A 17 -32.86 10.64 -1.16
CA LEU A 17 -32.46 11.99 -0.75
C LEU A 17 -31.05 11.99 -0.20
N GLY A 18 -30.71 11.04 0.70
CA GLY A 18 -29.36 10.90 1.26
C GLY A 18 -28.31 10.67 0.18
N VAL A 19 -28.56 9.74 -0.74
CA VAL A 19 -27.66 9.45 -1.88
C VAL A 19 -27.47 10.67 -2.78
N ALA A 20 -28.54 11.40 -3.06
CA ALA A 20 -28.45 12.62 -3.88
C ALA A 20 -27.65 13.74 -3.20
N LEU A 21 -27.82 13.91 -1.90
CA LEU A 21 -27.10 14.90 -1.11
C LEU A 21 -25.61 14.52 -0.96
N ASP A 22 -25.29 13.23 -0.75
CA ASP A 22 -23.91 12.74 -0.71
C ASP A 22 -23.18 13.00 -2.04
N LYS A 23 -23.84 12.71 -3.18
CA LYS A 23 -23.29 13.01 -4.52
C LYS A 23 -23.12 14.51 -4.78
N GLN A 24 -23.88 15.36 -4.12
CA GLN A 24 -23.76 16.82 -4.20
C GLN A 24 -22.65 17.36 -3.28
N GLY A 25 -22.05 16.52 -2.43
CA GLY A 25 -21.08 16.93 -1.42
C GLY A 25 -21.71 17.50 -0.13
N ASN A 26 -23.03 17.41 0.02
CA ASN A 26 -23.75 17.84 1.22
C ASN A 26 -23.82 16.69 2.23
N SER A 27 -22.71 16.46 2.93
CA SER A 27 -22.57 15.34 3.89
C SER A 27 -23.54 15.47 5.07
N ASP A 28 -23.73 16.66 5.63
CA ASP A 28 -24.66 16.88 6.74
C ASP A 28 -26.10 16.51 6.36
N GLY A 29 -26.54 16.97 5.21
CA GLY A 29 -27.88 16.66 4.70
C GLY A 29 -28.06 15.17 4.38
N ALA A 30 -27.01 14.52 3.90
CA ALA A 30 -27.02 13.07 3.64
C ALA A 30 -27.16 12.27 4.94
N ILE A 31 -26.37 12.62 5.96
CA ILE A 31 -26.40 11.99 7.29
C ILE A 31 -27.80 12.14 7.91
N ASP A 32 -28.38 13.33 7.84
CA ASP A 32 -29.74 13.58 8.37
C ASP A 32 -30.79 12.72 7.64
N ALA A 33 -30.69 12.62 6.31
CA ALA A 33 -31.59 11.80 5.54
C ALA A 33 -31.48 10.29 5.90
N TYR A 34 -30.24 9.76 6.06
CA TYR A 34 -30.03 8.37 6.47
C TYR A 34 -30.51 8.12 7.90
N ARG A 35 -30.34 9.06 8.81
CA ARG A 35 -30.91 9.00 10.18
C ARG A 35 -32.43 8.95 10.17
N GLN A 36 -33.10 9.70 9.27
CA GLN A 36 -34.56 9.62 9.14
C GLN A 36 -34.99 8.26 8.54
N GLN A 37 -34.24 7.73 7.54
CA GLN A 37 -34.51 6.40 7.02
C GLN A 37 -34.45 5.32 8.13
N ILE A 38 -33.43 5.38 8.99
CA ILE A 38 -33.25 4.48 10.12
C ILE A 38 -34.39 4.61 11.15
N LYS A 39 -34.88 5.82 11.39
CA LYS A 39 -36.06 6.02 12.28
C LYS A 39 -37.32 5.34 11.71
N VAL A 40 -37.51 5.40 10.39
CA VAL A 40 -38.63 4.74 9.72
C VAL A 40 -38.45 3.21 9.72
N LYS A 41 -37.25 2.74 9.48
CA LYS A 41 -36.94 1.31 9.38
C LYS A 41 -35.57 0.99 10.02
N PRO A 42 -35.52 0.73 11.34
CA PRO A 42 -34.28 0.50 12.07
C PRO A 42 -33.51 -0.76 11.66
N ASP A 43 -34.20 -1.74 11.07
CA ASP A 43 -33.65 -3.00 10.59
C ASP A 43 -33.18 -2.98 9.13
N HIS A 44 -33.16 -1.78 8.50
CA HIS A 44 -32.67 -1.63 7.14
C HIS A 44 -31.12 -1.52 7.13
N GLU A 45 -30.45 -2.66 6.87
CA GLU A 45 -28.97 -2.74 6.87
C GLU A 45 -28.28 -1.73 5.98
N GLY A 46 -28.82 -1.45 4.78
CA GLY A 46 -28.26 -0.46 3.85
C GLY A 46 -28.30 0.97 4.37
N ALA A 47 -29.26 1.32 5.24
CA ALA A 47 -29.34 2.64 5.84
C ALA A 47 -28.17 2.87 6.84
N TRP A 48 -27.86 1.86 7.63
CA TRP A 48 -26.70 1.88 8.54
C TRP A 48 -25.37 1.94 7.77
N ASN A 49 -25.24 1.19 6.67
CA ASN A 49 -24.07 1.26 5.79
C ASN A 49 -23.85 2.67 5.23
N ASN A 50 -24.91 3.27 4.69
CA ASN A 50 -24.84 4.59 4.10
C ASN A 50 -24.53 5.66 5.14
N LEU A 51 -25.13 5.55 6.35
CA LEU A 51 -24.83 6.43 7.47
C LEU A 51 -23.36 6.32 7.88
N GLY A 52 -22.85 5.10 8.08
CA GLY A 52 -21.45 4.88 8.46
C GLY A 52 -20.48 5.43 7.43
N SER A 53 -20.74 5.19 6.14
CA SER A 53 -19.92 5.73 5.05
C SER A 53 -19.93 7.26 5.00
N ALA A 54 -21.09 7.89 5.22
CA ALA A 54 -21.22 9.35 5.22
C ALA A 54 -20.51 9.99 6.43
N LEU A 55 -20.63 9.37 7.62
CA LEU A 55 -19.93 9.81 8.83
C LEU A 55 -18.41 9.69 8.69
N GLY A 56 -17.92 8.57 8.12
CA GLY A 56 -16.49 8.41 7.84
C GLY A 56 -15.94 9.47 6.89
N LYS A 57 -16.66 9.78 5.80
CA LYS A 57 -16.29 10.87 4.88
C LYS A 57 -16.29 12.25 5.54
N GLN A 58 -17.18 12.48 6.52
CA GLN A 58 -17.28 13.73 7.26
C GLN A 58 -16.15 13.87 8.30
N GLY A 59 -15.41 12.79 8.60
CA GLY A 59 -14.38 12.77 9.64
C GLY A 59 -14.91 12.46 11.04
N ASP A 60 -16.04 11.77 11.13
CA ASP A 60 -16.58 11.19 12.36
C ASP A 60 -16.41 9.67 12.38
N PRO A 61 -15.20 9.16 12.70
CA PRO A 61 -14.93 7.73 12.70
C PRO A 61 -15.67 6.98 13.82
N ASP A 62 -15.89 7.60 14.97
CA ASP A 62 -16.64 6.98 16.06
C ASP A 62 -18.09 6.73 15.66
N GLY A 63 -18.73 7.73 15.07
CA GLY A 63 -20.07 7.57 14.52
C GLY A 63 -20.14 6.53 13.39
N ALA A 64 -19.11 6.43 12.53
CA ALA A 64 -19.02 5.43 11.49
C ALA A 64 -18.90 4.01 12.08
N ILE A 65 -18.03 3.82 13.09
CA ILE A 65 -17.88 2.55 13.80
C ILE A 65 -19.21 2.10 14.41
N ASP A 66 -19.92 3.00 15.07
CA ASP A 66 -21.20 2.70 15.68
C ASP A 66 -22.26 2.31 14.63
N ALA A 67 -22.32 3.01 13.52
CA ALA A 67 -23.22 2.70 12.41
C ALA A 67 -22.93 1.31 11.82
N PHE A 68 -21.66 0.97 11.54
CA PHE A 68 -21.28 -0.36 11.03
C PHE A 68 -21.55 -1.47 12.04
N ARG A 69 -21.34 -1.22 13.34
CA ARG A 69 -21.74 -2.17 14.40
C ARG A 69 -23.25 -2.41 14.44
N GLN A 70 -24.08 -1.39 14.24
CA GLN A 70 -25.53 -1.56 14.13
C GLN A 70 -25.91 -2.34 12.87
N GLN A 71 -25.24 -2.08 11.73
CA GLN A 71 -25.45 -2.88 10.51
C GLN A 71 -25.17 -4.37 10.77
N ILE A 72 -24.03 -4.69 11.42
CA ILE A 72 -23.66 -6.05 11.81
C ILE A 72 -24.68 -6.67 12.78
N LYS A 73 -25.22 -5.89 13.70
CA LYS A 73 -26.27 -6.36 14.60
C LYS A 73 -27.56 -6.73 13.85
N VAL A 74 -27.91 -5.96 12.81
CA VAL A 74 -29.06 -6.24 11.94
C VAL A 74 -28.81 -7.47 11.08
N ASN A 75 -27.61 -7.54 10.45
CA ASN A 75 -27.21 -8.66 9.62
C ASN A 75 -25.75 -9.06 9.90
N PRO A 76 -25.51 -10.04 10.79
CA PRO A 76 -24.17 -10.52 11.14
C PRO A 76 -23.38 -11.12 9.96
N ASP A 77 -24.08 -11.59 8.92
CA ASP A 77 -23.47 -12.21 7.75
C ASP A 77 -23.23 -11.22 6.60
N HIS A 78 -23.33 -9.91 6.88
CA HIS A 78 -23.07 -8.88 5.88
C HIS A 78 -21.57 -8.60 5.79
N GLU A 79 -20.89 -9.19 4.79
CA GLU A 79 -19.44 -9.11 4.62
C GLU A 79 -18.89 -7.69 4.51
N VAL A 80 -19.61 -6.79 3.78
CA VAL A 80 -19.20 -5.39 3.59
C VAL A 80 -19.21 -4.61 4.91
N ALA A 81 -20.11 -4.94 5.84
CA ALA A 81 -20.15 -4.29 7.15
C ALA A 81 -18.90 -4.59 7.97
N TRP A 82 -18.45 -5.83 7.95
CA TRP A 82 -17.20 -6.24 8.62
C TRP A 82 -15.97 -5.61 7.98
N ASN A 83 -15.93 -5.52 6.64
CA ASN A 83 -14.87 -4.84 5.92
C ASN A 83 -14.76 -3.36 6.32
N ASN A 84 -15.88 -2.64 6.23
CA ASN A 84 -15.93 -1.21 6.52
C ASN A 84 -15.57 -0.92 7.98
N LEU A 85 -16.06 -1.75 8.90
CA LEU A 85 -15.69 -1.66 10.31
C LEU A 85 -14.19 -1.88 10.51
N GLY A 86 -13.61 -2.90 9.85
CA GLY A 86 -12.18 -3.21 9.93
C GLY A 86 -11.31 -2.06 9.42
N ILE A 87 -11.67 -1.44 8.30
CA ILE A 87 -10.93 -0.30 7.72
C ILE A 87 -10.95 0.89 8.68
N VAL A 88 -12.13 1.29 9.18
CA VAL A 88 -12.22 2.46 10.07
C VAL A 88 -11.50 2.22 11.40
N LEU A 89 -11.60 1.01 11.97
CA LEU A 89 -10.85 0.66 13.20
C LEU A 89 -9.33 0.73 12.98
N TYR A 90 -8.85 0.26 11.82
CA TYR A 90 -7.44 0.34 11.47
C TYR A 90 -6.97 1.81 11.35
N ASP A 91 -7.76 2.66 10.69
CA ASP A 91 -7.46 4.08 10.53
C ASP A 91 -7.46 4.83 11.89
N GLN A 92 -8.24 4.34 12.86
CA GLN A 92 -8.25 4.83 14.25
C GLN A 92 -7.16 4.23 15.14
N CYS A 93 -6.16 3.57 14.55
CA CYS A 93 -5.07 2.93 15.27
C CYS A 93 -5.53 1.86 16.29
N ASP A 94 -6.64 1.16 16.01
CA ASP A 94 -7.09 -0.03 16.73
C ASP A 94 -6.91 -1.29 15.87
N PRO A 95 -5.67 -1.75 15.66
CA PRO A 95 -5.39 -2.89 14.79
C PRO A 95 -5.96 -4.21 15.33
N ASP A 96 -6.04 -4.38 16.64
CA ASP A 96 -6.58 -5.62 17.25
C ASP A 96 -8.06 -5.81 16.92
N SER A 97 -8.84 -4.74 16.98
CA SER A 97 -10.26 -4.79 16.61
C SER A 97 -10.43 -4.91 15.08
N ALA A 98 -9.57 -4.26 14.29
CA ALA A 98 -9.55 -4.41 12.83
C ALA A 98 -9.29 -5.85 12.41
N ILE A 99 -8.29 -6.53 12.99
CA ILE A 99 -8.00 -7.95 12.75
C ILE A 99 -9.22 -8.83 13.05
N LYS A 100 -9.92 -8.57 14.15
CA LYS A 100 -11.14 -9.32 14.49
C LYS A 100 -12.22 -9.12 13.43
N ALA A 101 -12.41 -7.89 12.96
CA ALA A 101 -13.39 -7.57 11.92
C ALA A 101 -13.05 -8.27 10.59
N PHE A 102 -11.81 -8.19 10.11
CA PHE A 102 -11.39 -8.87 8.87
C PHE A 102 -11.47 -10.40 8.98
N ARG A 103 -11.13 -10.98 10.13
CA ARG A 103 -11.32 -12.42 10.37
C ARG A 103 -12.81 -12.84 10.33
N GLN A 104 -13.73 -12.01 10.82
CA GLN A 104 -15.16 -12.25 10.68
C GLN A 104 -15.62 -12.11 9.23
N GLN A 105 -15.13 -11.11 8.49
CA GLN A 105 -15.38 -10.99 7.06
C GLN A 105 -14.97 -12.25 6.29
N ILE A 106 -13.77 -12.79 6.55
CA ILE A 106 -13.27 -14.03 5.94
C ILE A 106 -14.15 -15.23 6.33
N LYS A 107 -14.64 -15.27 7.56
CA LYS A 107 -15.55 -16.33 8.00
C LYS A 107 -16.90 -16.28 7.28
N VAL A 108 -17.43 -15.08 7.04
CA VAL A 108 -18.69 -14.86 6.31
C VAL A 108 -18.53 -15.17 4.84
N ASN A 109 -17.48 -14.63 4.21
CA ASN A 109 -17.17 -14.91 2.81
C ASN A 109 -15.69 -15.30 2.65
N PRO A 110 -15.39 -16.60 2.66
CA PRO A 110 -14.02 -17.10 2.51
C PRO A 110 -13.35 -16.75 1.17
N ASN A 111 -14.11 -16.40 0.16
CA ASN A 111 -13.60 -16.06 -1.18
C ASN A 111 -13.61 -14.56 -1.48
N HIS A 112 -13.81 -13.72 -0.46
CA HIS A 112 -13.74 -12.27 -0.66
C HIS A 112 -12.32 -11.84 -1.04
N GLU A 113 -12.18 -11.17 -2.18
CA GLU A 113 -10.88 -10.87 -2.77
C GLU A 113 -9.95 -10.03 -1.88
N GLU A 114 -10.49 -9.07 -1.11
CA GLU A 114 -9.65 -8.12 -0.36
C GLU A 114 -9.52 -8.45 1.14
N ALA A 115 -10.37 -9.36 1.66
CA ALA A 115 -10.42 -9.58 3.11
C ALA A 115 -9.08 -10.06 3.70
N ARG A 116 -8.42 -10.98 3.01
CA ARG A 116 -7.13 -11.52 3.42
C ARG A 116 -5.99 -10.53 3.19
N TYR A 117 -6.06 -9.75 2.12
CA TYR A 117 -5.11 -8.68 1.87
C TYR A 117 -5.14 -7.64 2.99
N ASN A 118 -6.33 -7.19 3.38
CA ASN A 118 -6.50 -6.24 4.47
C ASN A 118 -6.00 -6.82 5.81
N LEU A 119 -6.35 -8.08 6.10
CA LEU A 119 -5.85 -8.78 7.29
C LEU A 119 -4.31 -8.84 7.29
N GLY A 120 -3.69 -9.26 6.19
CA GLY A 120 -2.24 -9.33 6.05
C GLY A 120 -1.56 -7.98 6.25
N THR A 121 -2.17 -6.91 5.72
CA THR A 121 -1.65 -5.55 5.86
C THR A 121 -1.62 -5.10 7.33
N VAL A 122 -2.69 -5.37 8.08
CA VAL A 122 -2.74 -5.00 9.50
C VAL A 122 -1.76 -5.83 10.32
N LEU A 123 -1.72 -7.16 10.11
CA LEU A 123 -0.78 -8.06 10.78
C LEU A 123 0.68 -7.66 10.52
N GLY A 124 1.02 -7.37 9.26
CA GLY A 124 2.38 -6.95 8.89
C GLY A 124 2.80 -5.65 9.57
N LYS A 125 1.91 -4.67 9.70
CA LYS A 125 2.18 -3.43 10.40
C LYS A 125 2.29 -3.60 11.93
N GLN A 126 1.63 -4.60 12.51
CA GLN A 126 1.82 -4.98 13.90
C GLN A 126 3.12 -5.78 14.14
N GLY A 127 3.82 -6.19 13.08
CA GLY A 127 5.02 -7.02 13.15
C GLY A 127 4.76 -8.53 13.21
N ASP A 128 3.49 -8.97 13.10
CA ASP A 128 3.15 -10.38 12.89
C ASP A 128 3.38 -10.75 11.43
N LEU A 129 4.67 -10.92 11.09
CA LEU A 129 5.08 -11.22 9.72
C LEU A 129 4.61 -12.60 9.27
N ASP A 130 4.58 -13.60 10.15
CA ASP A 130 4.11 -14.95 9.82
C ASP A 130 2.62 -14.93 9.47
N GLY A 131 1.81 -14.28 10.28
CA GLY A 131 0.39 -14.09 10.01
C GLY A 131 0.13 -13.30 8.73
N ALA A 132 0.92 -12.27 8.46
CA ALA A 132 0.83 -11.46 7.24
C ALA A 132 1.16 -12.29 5.99
N ILE A 133 2.27 -13.04 6.01
CA ILE A 133 2.70 -13.93 4.90
C ILE A 133 1.60 -14.95 4.58
N GLU A 134 1.04 -15.59 5.60
CA GLU A 134 -0.03 -16.57 5.42
C GLU A 134 -1.28 -15.93 4.79
N ALA A 135 -1.69 -14.75 5.28
CA ALA A 135 -2.84 -14.04 4.75
C ALA A 135 -2.64 -13.62 3.29
N TYR A 136 -1.44 -13.13 2.91
CA TYR A 136 -1.14 -12.77 1.53
C TYR A 136 -1.09 -13.99 0.61
N ARG A 137 -0.53 -15.13 1.06
CA ARG A 137 -0.54 -16.38 0.29
C ARG A 137 -1.97 -16.85 0.00
N GLN A 138 -2.83 -16.86 1.02
CA GLN A 138 -4.23 -17.21 0.85
C GLN A 138 -4.99 -16.22 -0.05
N GLN A 139 -4.64 -14.93 -0.03
CA GLN A 139 -5.17 -13.95 -0.98
C GLN A 139 -4.76 -14.29 -2.42
N LEU A 140 -3.51 -14.68 -2.64
CA LEU A 140 -2.97 -15.00 -3.95
C LEU A 140 -3.46 -16.36 -4.50
N GLU A 141 -3.95 -17.25 -3.64
CA GLU A 141 -4.67 -18.46 -4.07
C GLU A 141 -6.04 -18.10 -4.68
N ILE A 142 -6.70 -17.04 -4.19
CA ILE A 142 -7.98 -16.57 -4.70
C ILE A 142 -7.79 -15.72 -5.97
N ASN A 143 -6.88 -14.75 -5.90
CA ASN A 143 -6.56 -13.84 -6.99
C ASN A 143 -5.04 -13.79 -7.22
N PRO A 144 -4.50 -14.65 -8.12
CA PRO A 144 -3.08 -14.68 -8.46
C PRO A 144 -2.56 -13.39 -9.11
N ASP A 145 -3.45 -12.56 -9.66
CA ASP A 145 -3.11 -11.31 -10.33
C ASP A 145 -3.19 -10.10 -9.38
N HIS A 146 -3.33 -10.32 -8.07
CA HIS A 146 -3.37 -9.25 -7.09
C HIS A 146 -1.97 -8.67 -6.85
N GLU A 147 -1.63 -7.62 -7.57
CA GLU A 147 -0.31 -6.99 -7.62
C GLU A 147 0.24 -6.60 -6.25
N TRP A 148 -0.57 -5.92 -5.43
CA TRP A 148 -0.15 -5.45 -4.10
C TRP A 148 0.05 -6.58 -3.08
N ALA A 149 -0.65 -7.70 -3.25
CA ALA A 149 -0.44 -8.86 -2.39
C ALA A 149 0.93 -9.50 -2.65
N TRP A 150 1.37 -9.57 -3.92
CA TRP A 150 2.72 -10.01 -4.26
C TRP A 150 3.79 -9.08 -3.69
N ASN A 151 3.59 -7.76 -3.80
CA ASN A 151 4.53 -6.77 -3.23
C ASN A 151 4.68 -6.96 -1.72
N ASN A 152 3.56 -6.99 -1.01
CA ASN A 152 3.56 -7.06 0.44
C ASN A 152 4.07 -8.42 0.95
N LEU A 153 3.75 -9.51 0.24
CA LEU A 153 4.33 -10.83 0.51
C LEU A 153 5.85 -10.80 0.37
N GLY A 154 6.36 -10.25 -0.73
CA GLY A 154 7.79 -10.12 -0.97
C GLY A 154 8.49 -9.26 0.09
N ALA A 155 7.88 -8.15 0.49
CA ALA A 155 8.41 -7.27 1.53
C ALA A 155 8.45 -7.95 2.90
N ALA A 156 7.39 -8.66 3.31
CA ALA A 156 7.33 -9.40 4.56
C ALA A 156 8.39 -10.51 4.61
N LEU A 157 8.50 -11.31 3.53
CA LEU A 157 9.52 -12.36 3.39
C LEU A 157 10.95 -11.78 3.42
N GLY A 158 11.16 -10.65 2.73
CA GLY A 158 12.45 -9.95 2.73
C GLY A 158 12.86 -9.46 4.12
N THR A 159 11.89 -9.03 4.94
CA THR A 159 12.11 -8.63 6.33
C THR A 159 12.52 -9.81 7.20
N GLN A 160 11.96 -11.00 6.94
CA GLN A 160 12.37 -12.26 7.59
C GLN A 160 13.67 -12.85 7.03
N SER A 161 14.32 -12.15 6.09
CA SER A 161 15.52 -12.63 5.39
C SER A 161 15.30 -13.90 4.53
N ASN A 162 14.05 -14.22 4.22
CA ASN A 162 13.70 -15.28 3.28
C ASN A 162 13.81 -14.73 1.84
N LEU A 163 15.04 -14.50 1.40
CA LEU A 163 15.31 -13.80 0.14
C LEU A 163 14.85 -14.57 -1.09
N ASP A 164 14.93 -15.91 -1.09
CA ASP A 164 14.52 -16.72 -2.24
C ASP A 164 13.04 -16.57 -2.55
N GLU A 165 12.19 -16.69 -1.53
CA GLU A 165 10.76 -16.51 -1.69
C GLU A 165 10.38 -15.05 -1.97
N ALA A 166 11.05 -14.07 -1.34
CA ALA A 166 10.84 -12.65 -1.61
C ALA A 166 11.11 -12.31 -3.09
N ILE A 167 12.23 -12.79 -3.64
CA ILE A 167 12.58 -12.64 -5.05
C ILE A 167 11.51 -13.26 -5.96
N ASN A 168 11.01 -14.45 -5.61
CA ASN A 168 9.93 -15.07 -6.36
C ASN A 168 8.64 -14.23 -6.33
N ALA A 169 8.27 -13.70 -5.18
CA ALA A 169 7.09 -12.83 -5.04
C ALA A 169 7.20 -11.57 -5.91
N PHE A 170 8.34 -10.86 -5.88
CA PHE A 170 8.57 -9.69 -6.73
C PHE A 170 8.59 -10.03 -8.23
N ARG A 171 9.10 -11.20 -8.62
CA ARG A 171 9.01 -11.67 -10.01
C ARG A 171 7.58 -11.93 -10.46
N GLN A 172 6.71 -12.46 -9.58
CA GLN A 172 5.29 -12.60 -9.89
C GLN A 172 4.61 -11.24 -10.01
N GLN A 173 4.91 -10.29 -9.13
CA GLN A 173 4.43 -8.92 -9.25
C GLN A 173 4.80 -8.30 -10.60
N ILE A 174 6.05 -8.43 -11.04
CA ILE A 174 6.54 -7.95 -12.35
C ILE A 174 5.83 -8.64 -13.51
N LYS A 175 5.50 -9.93 -13.36
CA LYS A 175 4.74 -10.66 -14.38
C LYS A 175 3.31 -10.10 -14.51
N VAL A 176 2.68 -9.70 -13.40
CA VAL A 176 1.35 -9.04 -13.39
C VAL A 176 1.46 -7.64 -13.97
N ASN A 177 2.42 -6.85 -13.52
CA ASN A 177 2.64 -5.48 -13.97
C ASN A 177 4.12 -5.21 -14.26
N PRO A 178 4.56 -5.40 -15.53
CA PRO A 178 5.96 -5.22 -15.91
C PRO A 178 6.52 -3.81 -15.74
N ASN A 179 5.64 -2.80 -15.64
CA ASN A 179 6.04 -1.40 -15.49
C ASN A 179 5.99 -0.89 -14.04
N HIS A 180 5.79 -1.79 -13.07
CA HIS A 180 5.75 -1.40 -11.66
C HIS A 180 7.16 -1.13 -11.13
N GLU A 181 7.49 0.14 -10.94
CA GLU A 181 8.82 0.60 -10.49
C GLU A 181 9.28 -0.04 -9.18
N GLU A 182 8.40 -0.07 -8.18
CA GLU A 182 8.72 -0.61 -6.86
C GLU A 182 9.05 -2.10 -6.91
N ALA A 183 8.40 -2.87 -7.79
CA ALA A 183 8.68 -4.30 -7.95
C ALA A 183 10.11 -4.55 -8.44
N TRP A 184 10.55 -3.79 -9.45
CA TRP A 184 11.92 -3.87 -9.95
C TRP A 184 12.93 -3.39 -8.90
N TYR A 185 12.61 -2.34 -8.15
CA TYR A 185 13.45 -1.83 -7.08
C TYR A 185 13.66 -2.88 -5.97
N ASN A 186 12.57 -3.47 -5.49
CA ASN A 186 12.57 -4.48 -4.44
C ASN A 186 13.24 -5.78 -4.90
N LEU A 187 13.02 -6.19 -6.16
CA LEU A 187 13.71 -7.33 -6.76
C LEU A 187 15.23 -7.08 -6.79
N GLY A 188 15.68 -5.94 -7.29
CA GLY A 188 17.09 -5.59 -7.35
C GLY A 188 17.74 -5.55 -5.97
N GLY A 189 17.06 -4.96 -4.99
CA GLY A 189 17.52 -4.93 -3.60
C GLY A 189 17.65 -6.33 -2.98
N SER A 190 16.67 -7.19 -3.20
CA SER A 190 16.67 -8.57 -2.67
C SER A 190 17.76 -9.43 -3.31
N LEU A 191 17.94 -9.33 -4.64
CA LEU A 191 19.02 -10.00 -5.37
C LEU A 191 20.41 -9.53 -4.91
N GLY A 192 20.57 -8.22 -4.69
CA GLY A 192 21.82 -7.64 -4.18
C GLY A 192 22.16 -8.10 -2.76
N LYS A 193 21.15 -8.27 -1.89
CA LYS A 193 21.31 -8.84 -0.55
C LYS A 193 21.66 -10.32 -0.59
N GLN A 194 21.08 -11.07 -1.55
CA GLN A 194 21.38 -12.49 -1.78
C GLN A 194 22.80 -12.71 -2.35
N GLY A 195 23.43 -11.66 -2.89
CA GLY A 195 24.72 -11.74 -3.56
C GLY A 195 24.64 -12.02 -5.06
N ASN A 196 23.44 -12.11 -5.63
CA ASN A 196 23.24 -12.21 -7.06
C ASN A 196 23.38 -10.82 -7.70
N LEU A 197 24.63 -10.39 -7.88
CA LEU A 197 24.95 -9.05 -8.35
C LEU A 197 24.49 -8.83 -9.80
N ASP A 198 24.63 -9.81 -10.67
CA ASP A 198 24.18 -9.70 -12.07
C ASP A 198 22.68 -9.50 -12.18
N GLY A 199 21.90 -10.28 -11.46
CA GLY A 199 20.45 -10.12 -11.42
C GLY A 199 20.01 -8.78 -10.81
N ALA A 200 20.72 -8.30 -9.78
CA ALA A 200 20.43 -6.99 -9.19
C ALA A 200 20.69 -5.84 -10.19
N ILE A 201 21.81 -5.90 -10.93
CA ILE A 201 22.16 -4.93 -11.98
C ILE A 201 21.06 -4.91 -13.06
N GLU A 202 20.63 -6.09 -13.52
CA GLU A 202 19.56 -6.20 -14.52
C GLU A 202 18.25 -5.56 -14.03
N ALA A 203 17.85 -5.87 -12.79
CA ALA A 203 16.61 -5.34 -12.20
C ALA A 203 16.66 -3.82 -12.08
N PHE A 204 17.76 -3.23 -11.57
CA PHE A 204 17.89 -1.76 -11.49
C PHE A 204 17.95 -1.10 -12.87
N ARG A 205 18.59 -1.72 -13.87
CA ARG A 205 18.57 -1.21 -15.24
C ARG A 205 17.15 -1.20 -15.81
N LYS A 206 16.37 -2.26 -15.59
CA LYS A 206 14.96 -2.30 -16.00
C LYS A 206 14.13 -1.21 -15.33
N LEU A 207 14.31 -0.99 -14.05
CA LEU A 207 13.69 0.15 -13.36
C LEU A 207 14.06 1.50 -14.03
N LEU A 208 15.33 1.69 -14.35
CA LEU A 208 15.83 2.94 -14.95
C LEU A 208 15.44 3.12 -16.44
N GLU A 209 15.07 2.05 -17.14
CA GLU A 209 14.39 2.12 -18.44
C GLU A 209 12.97 2.66 -18.30
N ILE A 210 12.26 2.33 -17.20
CA ILE A 210 10.89 2.80 -16.90
C ILE A 210 10.93 4.24 -16.37
N ASN A 211 11.79 4.49 -15.38
CA ASN A 211 11.95 5.79 -14.74
C ASN A 211 13.44 6.20 -14.67
N PRO A 212 13.94 6.93 -15.68
CA PRO A 212 15.32 7.39 -15.71
C PRO A 212 15.71 8.36 -14.59
N ASP A 213 14.72 8.99 -13.93
CA ASP A 213 14.93 9.94 -12.84
C ASP A 213 14.83 9.29 -11.45
N HIS A 214 14.78 7.96 -11.37
CA HIS A 214 14.71 7.25 -10.10
C HIS A 214 16.07 7.26 -9.38
N GLU A 215 16.27 8.26 -8.53
CA GLU A 215 17.53 8.52 -7.82
C GLU A 215 18.10 7.31 -7.07
N SER A 216 17.27 6.65 -6.23
CA SER A 216 17.70 5.50 -5.42
C SER A 216 18.11 4.30 -6.27
N ALA A 217 17.55 4.15 -7.48
CA ALA A 217 17.94 3.07 -8.38
C ALA A 217 19.34 3.32 -8.96
N TRP A 218 19.67 4.55 -9.32
CA TRP A 218 21.03 4.92 -9.75
C TRP A 218 22.05 4.66 -8.64
N ASN A 219 21.73 5.03 -7.39
CA ASN A 219 22.59 4.77 -6.24
C ASN A 219 22.85 3.27 -6.05
N ASN A 220 21.78 2.48 -6.03
CA ASN A 220 21.88 1.04 -5.80
C ASN A 220 22.58 0.33 -6.96
N LEU A 221 22.34 0.75 -8.20
CA LEU A 221 23.06 0.25 -9.38
C LEU A 221 24.56 0.53 -9.24
N GLY A 222 24.94 1.75 -8.88
CA GLY A 222 26.33 2.13 -8.62
C GLY A 222 26.99 1.30 -7.51
N ALA A 223 26.26 1.08 -6.42
CA ALA A 223 26.74 0.29 -5.28
C ALA A 223 26.96 -1.18 -5.66
N VAL A 224 26.03 -1.80 -6.43
CA VAL A 224 26.14 -3.20 -6.86
C VAL A 224 27.25 -3.38 -7.88
N LEU A 225 27.37 -2.48 -8.87
CA LEU A 225 28.47 -2.46 -9.83
C LEU A 225 29.84 -2.30 -9.15
N GLY A 226 29.91 -1.42 -8.13
CA GLY A 226 31.12 -1.24 -7.32
C GLY A 226 31.51 -2.48 -6.50
N LYS A 227 30.52 -3.25 -6.01
CA LYS A 227 30.75 -4.54 -5.36
C LYS A 227 31.24 -5.61 -6.34
N GLN A 228 30.75 -5.58 -7.58
CA GLN A 228 31.16 -6.48 -8.65
C GLN A 228 32.59 -6.15 -9.17
N GLY A 229 33.10 -4.97 -8.85
CA GLY A 229 34.39 -4.46 -9.34
C GLY A 229 34.30 -3.73 -10.67
N ASN A 230 33.12 -3.54 -11.21
CA ASN A 230 32.89 -2.76 -12.46
C ASN A 230 32.84 -1.25 -12.12
N LEU A 231 34.03 -0.70 -11.83
CA LEU A 231 34.16 0.68 -11.32
C LEU A 231 33.77 1.74 -12.35
N ASP A 232 34.03 1.50 -13.63
CA ASP A 232 33.68 2.48 -14.68
C ASP A 232 32.17 2.70 -14.79
N GLU A 233 31.41 1.61 -14.81
CA GLU A 233 29.95 1.69 -14.85
C GLU A 233 29.37 2.19 -13.53
N ALA A 234 29.96 1.81 -12.37
CA ALA A 234 29.56 2.31 -11.07
C ALA A 234 29.68 3.85 -11.01
N ILE A 235 30.81 4.40 -11.45
CA ILE A 235 31.04 5.84 -11.54
C ILE A 235 30.02 6.51 -12.45
N ASN A 236 29.69 5.90 -13.60
CA ASN A 236 28.70 6.44 -14.50
C ASN A 236 27.30 6.46 -13.86
N ALA A 237 26.89 5.39 -13.16
CA ALA A 237 25.61 5.34 -12.46
C ALA A 237 25.52 6.43 -11.37
N LEU A 238 26.57 6.60 -10.56
CA LEU A 238 26.61 7.63 -9.52
C LEU A 238 26.60 9.06 -10.10
N ARG A 239 27.20 9.28 -11.26
CA ARG A 239 27.09 10.57 -11.98
C ARG A 239 25.67 10.84 -12.46
N GLN A 240 24.94 9.81 -12.90
CA GLN A 240 23.50 9.98 -13.24
C GLN A 240 22.68 10.29 -11.98
N GLN A 241 22.94 9.64 -10.86
CA GLN A 241 22.30 10.01 -9.58
C GLN A 241 22.50 11.48 -9.25
N ILE A 242 23.75 11.99 -9.34
CA ILE A 242 24.07 13.40 -9.09
C ILE A 242 23.39 14.33 -10.10
N LYS A 243 23.24 13.91 -11.36
CA LYS A 243 22.51 14.68 -12.36
C LYS A 243 21.02 14.80 -12.00
N VAL A 244 20.40 13.74 -11.47
CA VAL A 244 19.01 13.74 -11.01
C VAL A 244 18.86 14.62 -9.76
N ASN A 245 19.75 14.47 -8.78
CA ASN A 245 19.74 15.24 -7.55
C ASN A 245 21.15 15.76 -7.20
N PRO A 246 21.53 16.95 -7.68
CA PRO A 246 22.85 17.51 -7.46
C PRO A 246 23.17 17.81 -5.98
N ASN A 247 22.14 17.99 -5.16
CA ASN A 247 22.26 18.36 -3.74
C ASN A 247 22.32 17.16 -2.82
N HIS A 248 22.35 15.94 -3.36
CA HIS A 248 22.42 14.73 -2.55
C HIS A 248 23.87 14.46 -2.10
N GLU A 249 24.17 14.83 -0.87
CA GLU A 249 25.51 14.73 -0.26
C GLU A 249 26.12 13.33 -0.38
N GLU A 250 25.34 12.29 -0.08
CA GLU A 250 25.78 10.88 -0.13
C GLU A 250 26.17 10.44 -1.56
N ALA A 251 25.53 10.96 -2.59
CA ALA A 251 25.87 10.64 -3.98
C ALA A 251 27.27 11.08 -4.35
N TRP A 252 27.67 12.28 -3.92
CA TRP A 252 29.03 12.79 -4.11
C TRP A 252 30.05 11.99 -3.31
N TYR A 253 29.69 11.57 -2.08
CA TYR A 253 30.53 10.72 -1.26
C TYR A 253 30.76 9.35 -1.92
N ASN A 254 29.70 8.71 -2.41
CA ASN A 254 29.78 7.42 -3.09
C ASN A 254 30.61 7.52 -4.38
N LEU A 255 30.43 8.59 -5.15
CA LEU A 255 31.24 8.87 -6.34
C LEU A 255 32.72 9.01 -5.97
N GLY A 256 33.04 9.78 -4.93
CA GLY A 256 34.42 9.94 -4.44
C GLY A 256 35.05 8.60 -4.05
N GLY A 257 34.29 7.74 -3.35
CA GLY A 257 34.72 6.39 -3.00
C GLY A 257 35.02 5.49 -4.20
N ALA A 258 34.15 5.53 -5.22
CA ALA A 258 34.32 4.75 -6.45
C ALA A 258 35.55 5.24 -7.26
N LEU A 259 35.72 6.55 -7.41
CA LEU A 259 36.88 7.15 -8.09
C LEU A 259 38.19 6.84 -7.34
N GLY A 260 38.19 6.88 -6.00
CA GLY A 260 39.36 6.51 -5.20
C GLY A 260 39.78 5.05 -5.37
N LYS A 261 38.81 4.12 -5.43
CA LYS A 261 39.06 2.70 -5.71
C LYS A 261 39.60 2.48 -7.12
N GLN A 262 39.20 3.30 -8.09
CA GLN A 262 39.71 3.28 -9.45
C GLN A 262 41.14 3.85 -9.57
N GLY A 263 41.63 4.55 -8.55
CA GLY A 263 42.91 5.24 -8.53
C GLY A 263 42.88 6.70 -9.03
N ASN A 264 41.71 7.21 -9.36
CA ASN A 264 41.50 8.59 -9.76
C ASN A 264 41.37 9.49 -8.52
N LEU A 265 42.52 9.78 -7.88
CA LEU A 265 42.57 10.50 -6.62
C LEU A 265 42.12 11.97 -6.75
N ASP A 266 42.45 12.64 -7.86
CA ASP A 266 42.04 14.02 -8.09
C ASP A 266 40.53 14.12 -8.25
N GLY A 267 39.93 13.19 -9.00
CA GLY A 267 38.49 13.08 -9.15
C GLY A 267 37.76 12.79 -7.84
N ALA A 268 38.34 11.91 -7.01
CA ALA A 268 37.81 11.58 -5.69
C ALA A 268 37.82 12.81 -4.75
N ILE A 269 38.96 13.55 -4.68
CA ILE A 269 39.05 14.76 -3.89
C ILE A 269 38.02 15.80 -4.32
N ASN A 270 37.83 15.98 -5.64
CA ASN A 270 36.85 16.92 -6.13
C ASN A 270 35.43 16.51 -5.75
N ALA A 271 35.06 15.23 -5.91
CA ALA A 271 33.75 14.73 -5.54
C ALA A 271 33.47 14.93 -4.04
N TYR A 272 34.42 14.59 -3.14
CA TYR A 272 34.28 14.83 -1.69
C TYR A 272 34.10 16.32 -1.36
N ARG A 273 34.82 17.24 -2.06
CA ARG A 273 34.65 18.67 -1.84
C ARG A 273 33.27 19.17 -2.26
N GLN A 274 32.73 18.64 -3.34
CA GLN A 274 31.35 18.98 -3.76
C GLN A 274 30.34 18.50 -2.72
N GLY A 275 30.45 17.27 -2.21
CA GLY A 275 29.56 16.77 -1.15
C GLY A 275 29.61 17.58 0.15
N MET A 276 30.74 18.22 0.49
CA MET A 276 30.85 19.09 1.66
C MET A 276 30.22 20.49 1.48
N GLN A 277 29.80 20.86 0.26
CA GLN A 277 29.19 22.17 -0.04
C GLN A 277 27.68 22.15 0.03
N HIS A 278 27.07 20.99 0.12
CA HIS A 278 25.64 20.75 0.20
C HIS A 278 25.23 20.22 1.56
#